data_c20c858d92bf14d0616e8d94166a814c
#
_entry.id   c20c858d92bf14d0616e8d94166a814c
#
_cell.length_a   1.000
_cell.length_b   1.000
_cell.length_c   1.000
_cell.angle_alpha   90.00
_cell.angle_beta   90.00
_cell.angle_gamma   90.00
#
_symmetry.space_group_name_H-M   'P 1'
#
loop_
_entity.id
_entity.type
_entity.pdbx_description
1 polymer ?
#
loop_
_entity_poly.entity_id
_entity_poly.type
_entity_poly.pdbx_seq_one_letter_code
_entity_poly.pdbx_strand_id
1 'polypeptide(L)'
;VDLAARPHITAGVALASAAILATGPITQHAPDLPVAQYLSQVSVSHINLTDAGSVLDLFSGVESELASLASGASVAAVPASVVNPIPAWVDTFTRAAGNLEAVGNTWLSMPTPVLRQVLANGVQYTSEYVGNYQEAAMEAINYFFASPGTKSEFPWLLNQALSEYLAGNITTAGTRLYQAVFADPLLLLAPLEKNLLLPANAIQNLANAYTYLAGTGLQIVAEYLTTGPVYSAEQAISTGFQAASQAYGSGDLLGAVTNLLNIPGVTADYVLNGVTATNAGGLISGPVALYPYASGLLNSLINTIPRAVAGTIVAPGAQPITGGGSLASALQGFTNQLVNGWPSLTPVINSVGGQLTALLQNIPSLVSNLPSIVSNAAATMTGSIGFFIASLLRLL
;
A
#
# COMPACT_ATOMS: atom_id res chain seq x y z
N VAL A 1 -16.47 35.71 -9.39
CA VAL A 1 -16.94 34.35 -9.18
C VAL A 1 -15.79 33.37 -9.30
N ASP A 2 -15.51 32.63 -8.32
CA ASP A 2 -14.37 32.50 -7.60
C ASP A 2 -13.81 31.13 -7.26
N LEU A 3 -12.68 31.03 -7.27
CA LEU A 3 -11.41 30.35 -7.06
C LEU A 3 -11.30 29.41 -5.81
N ALA A 4 -12.38 29.19 -5.02
CA ALA A 4 -12.31 28.41 -3.79
C ALA A 4 -12.59 26.87 -3.99
N ALA A 5 -13.12 26.45 -5.12
CA ALA A 5 -13.49 25.03 -5.37
C ALA A 5 -12.35 24.20 -6.02
N ARG A 6 -11.24 24.83 -6.38
CA ARG A 6 -10.15 24.17 -7.14
C ARG A 6 -9.20 23.25 -6.37
N PRO A 7 -8.97 23.38 -5.04
CA PRO A 7 -7.95 22.54 -4.39
C PRO A 7 -8.34 21.08 -4.22
N HIS A 8 -9.63 20.74 -4.17
CA HIS A 8 -10.06 19.36 -3.92
C HIS A 8 -10.04 18.47 -5.17
N ILE A 9 -10.34 19.05 -6.34
CA ILE A 9 -10.25 18.33 -7.63
C ILE A 9 -8.77 18.08 -7.99
N THR A 10 -7.90 19.05 -7.70
CA THR A 10 -6.47 18.92 -7.96
C THR A 10 -5.81 17.85 -7.11
N ALA A 11 -6.25 17.64 -5.87
CA ALA A 11 -5.73 16.59 -4.99
C ALA A 11 -6.14 15.18 -5.47
N GLY A 12 -7.39 15.00 -5.91
CA GLY A 12 -7.85 13.72 -6.47
C GLY A 12 -7.15 13.35 -7.78
N VAL A 13 -6.98 14.34 -8.68
CA VAL A 13 -6.27 14.15 -9.95
C VAL A 13 -4.77 13.93 -9.72
N ALA A 14 -4.16 14.60 -8.74
CA ALA A 14 -2.75 14.40 -8.40
C ALA A 14 -2.49 13.00 -7.83
N LEU A 15 -3.41 12.45 -7.00
CA LEU A 15 -3.34 11.08 -6.49
C LEU A 15 -3.52 10.05 -7.62
N ALA A 16 -4.45 10.26 -8.54
CA ALA A 16 -4.64 9.39 -9.70
C ALA A 16 -3.43 9.45 -10.67
N SER A 17 -2.85 10.64 -10.86
CA SER A 17 -1.66 10.82 -11.71
C SER A 17 -0.42 10.17 -11.10
N ALA A 18 -0.25 10.22 -9.78
CA ALA A 18 0.84 9.53 -9.08
C ALA A 18 0.71 8.00 -9.19
N ALA A 19 -0.52 7.46 -9.17
CA ALA A 19 -0.78 6.04 -9.36
C ALA A 19 -0.43 5.56 -10.78
N ILE A 20 -0.68 6.37 -11.80
CA ILE A 20 -0.36 6.07 -13.21
C ILE A 20 1.15 6.10 -13.44
N LEU A 21 1.87 7.04 -12.81
CA LEU A 21 3.34 7.13 -12.91
C LEU A 21 4.06 5.94 -12.23
N ALA A 22 3.45 5.36 -11.19
CA ALA A 22 4.03 4.21 -10.47
C ALA A 22 3.86 2.86 -11.21
N THR A 23 2.98 2.79 -12.22
CA THR A 23 2.68 1.56 -12.97
C THR A 23 3.24 1.55 -14.41
N GLY A 24 3.77 2.68 -14.88
CA GLY A 24 4.42 2.76 -16.19
C GLY A 24 5.82 2.14 -16.18
N PRO A 25 6.33 1.61 -17.30
CA PRO A 25 7.73 1.23 -17.40
C PRO A 25 8.59 2.48 -17.18
N ILE A 26 9.41 2.47 -16.14
CA ILE A 26 10.33 3.56 -15.84
C ILE A 26 11.44 3.55 -16.92
N THR A 27 11.15 4.15 -18.04
CA THR A 27 12.16 4.53 -19.00
C THR A 27 12.30 6.04 -18.97
N GLN A 28 13.41 6.49 -18.33
CA GLN A 28 14.08 7.77 -18.54
C GLN A 28 13.28 9.04 -18.27
N HIS A 29 13.46 9.57 -17.09
CA HIS A 29 13.80 10.94 -16.70
C HIS A 29 13.42 11.12 -15.23
N ALA A 30 14.34 10.72 -14.31
CA ALA A 30 14.28 11.16 -12.92
C ALA A 30 14.76 12.64 -12.90
N PRO A 31 14.07 13.53 -12.18
CA PRO A 31 14.62 14.86 -11.94
C PRO A 31 15.94 14.73 -11.16
N ASP A 32 16.93 15.55 -11.54
CA ASP A 32 18.24 15.66 -10.90
C ASP A 32 18.09 15.99 -9.42
N LEU A 33 18.06 14.95 -8.59
CA LEU A 33 18.23 15.11 -7.15
C LEU A 33 19.74 15.03 -6.84
N PRO A 34 20.30 15.95 -6.05
CA PRO A 34 21.74 15.99 -5.77
C PRO A 34 22.29 14.73 -5.10
N VAL A 35 21.44 13.85 -4.60
CA VAL A 35 21.80 12.52 -4.06
C VAL A 35 22.35 11.58 -5.15
N ALA A 36 21.92 11.72 -6.40
CA ALA A 36 22.41 10.90 -7.51
C ALA A 36 23.88 11.20 -7.86
N GLN A 37 24.34 12.43 -7.62
CA GLN A 37 25.74 12.79 -7.86
C GLN A 37 26.71 12.24 -6.82
N TYR A 38 26.26 12.01 -5.60
CA TYR A 38 27.11 11.38 -4.57
C TYR A 38 27.27 9.87 -4.76
N LEU A 39 26.27 9.18 -5.32
CA LEU A 39 26.34 7.74 -5.60
C LEU A 39 27.16 7.41 -6.85
N SER A 40 27.33 8.35 -7.79
CA SER A 40 28.15 8.13 -9.01
C SER A 40 29.66 8.25 -8.76
N GLN A 41 30.08 8.75 -7.59
CA GLN A 41 31.51 8.83 -7.22
C GLN A 41 32.01 7.62 -6.40
N VAL A 42 31.11 6.73 -5.97
CA VAL A 42 31.52 5.42 -5.50
C VAL A 42 31.76 4.56 -6.73
N SER A 43 32.99 4.61 -7.23
CA SER A 43 33.50 3.65 -8.19
C SER A 43 33.44 2.28 -7.52
N VAL A 44 32.34 1.58 -7.67
CA VAL A 44 32.27 0.14 -7.47
C VAL A 44 33.03 -0.42 -8.68
N SER A 45 34.34 -0.54 -8.53
CA SER A 45 35.15 -1.37 -9.43
C SER A 45 34.39 -2.69 -9.56
N HIS A 46 34.22 -3.16 -10.77
CA HIS A 46 33.51 -4.38 -11.13
C HIS A 46 34.07 -5.59 -10.38
N ILE A 47 33.68 -5.77 -9.11
CA ILE A 47 33.83 -7.03 -8.41
C ILE A 47 32.63 -7.85 -8.80
N ASN A 48 32.79 -8.67 -9.82
CA ASN A 48 31.79 -9.62 -10.26
C ASN A 48 31.82 -10.79 -9.27
N LEU A 49 31.13 -10.65 -8.13
CA LEU A 49 31.07 -11.67 -7.04
C LEU A 49 30.42 -12.99 -7.51
N THR A 50 29.95 -13.06 -8.73
CA THR A 50 29.40 -14.27 -9.36
C THR A 50 30.43 -15.09 -10.13
N ASP A 51 31.65 -14.58 -10.29
CA ASP A 51 32.72 -15.32 -10.95
C ASP A 51 33.75 -15.81 -9.94
N ALA A 52 33.83 -17.13 -9.78
CA ALA A 52 34.82 -17.79 -8.90
C ALA A 52 36.29 -17.39 -9.22
N GLY A 53 36.56 -16.98 -10.48
CA GLY A 53 37.84 -16.46 -10.90
C GLY A 53 38.22 -15.13 -10.21
N SER A 54 37.25 -14.19 -10.11
CA SER A 54 37.46 -12.88 -9.46
C SER A 54 37.72 -12.99 -7.95
N VAL A 55 37.14 -14.01 -7.31
CA VAL A 55 37.38 -14.31 -5.89
C VAL A 55 38.75 -14.91 -5.68
N LEU A 56 39.20 -15.79 -6.60
CA LEU A 56 40.54 -16.37 -6.56
C LEU A 56 41.62 -15.31 -6.79
N ASP A 57 41.42 -14.34 -7.69
CA ASP A 57 42.34 -13.22 -7.91
C ASP A 57 42.52 -12.31 -6.68
N LEU A 58 41.45 -12.12 -5.89
CA LEU A 58 41.50 -11.36 -4.64
C LEU A 58 42.44 -12.01 -3.60
N PHE A 59 42.57 -13.34 -3.64
CA PHE A 59 43.37 -14.14 -2.70
C PHE A 59 44.68 -14.63 -3.27
N SER A 60 45.00 -14.38 -4.55
CA SER A 60 46.23 -14.81 -5.20
C SER A 60 47.52 -14.27 -4.53
N GLY A 61 47.42 -13.09 -3.85
CA GLY A 61 48.48 -12.54 -3.03
C GLY A 61 48.70 -13.28 -1.70
N VAL A 62 47.65 -13.82 -1.11
CA VAL A 62 47.67 -14.52 0.18
C VAL A 62 48.29 -15.92 0.03
N GLU A 63 48.08 -16.57 -1.13
CA GLU A 63 48.68 -17.86 -1.44
C GLU A 63 50.23 -17.80 -1.46
N SER A 64 50.79 -16.76 -2.06
CA SER A 64 52.22 -16.56 -2.14
C SER A 64 52.88 -16.23 -0.78
N GLU A 65 52.17 -15.49 0.08
CA GLU A 65 52.65 -15.19 1.42
C GLU A 65 52.57 -16.39 2.36
N LEU A 66 51.49 -17.19 2.29
CA LEU A 66 51.37 -18.46 3.04
C LEU A 66 52.38 -19.51 2.58
N ALA A 67 52.63 -19.61 1.27
CA ALA A 67 53.66 -20.49 0.73
C ALA A 67 55.08 -20.06 1.18
N SER A 68 55.32 -18.75 1.33
CA SER A 68 56.61 -18.23 1.84
C SER A 68 56.79 -18.48 3.34
N LEU A 69 55.71 -18.41 4.14
CA LEU A 69 55.70 -18.78 5.56
C LEU A 69 55.94 -20.29 5.77
N ALA A 70 55.33 -21.12 4.92
CA ALA A 70 55.53 -22.58 4.96
C ALA A 70 56.92 -23.00 4.53
N SER A 71 57.58 -22.25 3.62
CA SER A 71 58.94 -22.54 3.17
C SER A 71 60.06 -22.14 4.15
N GLY A 72 59.76 -21.28 5.13
CA GLY A 72 60.71 -20.86 6.19
C GLY A 72 60.78 -21.78 7.40
N ALA A 73 59.91 -22.75 7.55
CA ALA A 73 59.91 -23.72 8.64
C ALA A 73 60.54 -25.04 8.19
N SER A 74 61.70 -25.33 8.68
CA SER A 74 62.43 -26.62 8.46
C SER A 74 61.81 -27.78 9.25
N VAL A 75 60.51 -27.99 9.11
CA VAL A 75 59.80 -29.16 9.61
C VAL A 75 59.20 -29.86 8.41
N ALA A 76 59.29 -31.21 8.39
CA ALA A 76 58.89 -32.08 7.29
C ALA A 76 57.77 -31.54 6.45
N ALA A 77 57.98 -31.46 5.12
CA ALA A 77 57.06 -30.83 4.18
C ALA A 77 55.61 -31.33 4.37
N VAL A 78 54.85 -30.54 5.07
CA VAL A 78 53.39 -30.70 5.12
C VAL A 78 52.85 -30.29 3.73
N PRO A 79 52.08 -31.11 3.06
CA PRO A 79 51.47 -30.72 1.78
C PRO A 79 50.75 -29.41 1.97
N ALA A 80 51.06 -28.39 1.17
CA ALA A 80 50.46 -27.05 1.25
C ALA A 80 48.92 -27.08 1.09
N SER A 81 48.35 -28.18 0.63
CA SER A 81 46.93 -28.43 0.49
C SER A 81 46.17 -28.61 1.82
N VAL A 82 46.84 -28.82 2.94
CA VAL A 82 46.19 -29.17 4.23
C VAL A 82 45.95 -27.93 5.11
N VAL A 83 46.59 -26.80 4.83
CA VAL A 83 46.49 -25.56 5.65
C VAL A 83 45.91 -24.39 4.84
N ASN A 84 45.13 -24.68 3.83
CA ASN A 84 44.59 -23.64 2.95
C ASN A 84 43.23 -23.16 3.45
N PRO A 85 43.06 -21.93 3.96
CA PRO A 85 41.76 -21.38 4.36
C PRO A 85 40.87 -20.93 3.18
N ILE A 86 41.40 -20.93 1.93
CA ILE A 86 40.73 -20.44 0.74
C ILE A 86 39.37 -21.12 0.52
N PRO A 87 39.19 -22.44 0.63
CA PRO A 87 37.91 -23.09 0.45
C PRO A 87 36.84 -22.54 1.38
N ALA A 88 37.13 -22.25 2.64
CA ALA A 88 36.19 -21.70 3.60
C ALA A 88 35.68 -20.31 3.15
N TRP A 89 36.56 -19.47 2.61
CA TRP A 89 36.15 -18.17 2.07
C TRP A 89 35.36 -18.29 0.77
N VAL A 90 35.75 -19.20 -0.12
CA VAL A 90 34.97 -19.46 -1.35
C VAL A 90 33.55 -19.91 -1.02
N ASP A 91 33.41 -20.84 -0.07
CA ASP A 91 32.08 -21.29 0.39
C ASP A 91 31.27 -20.15 1.03
N THR A 92 31.93 -19.32 1.85
CA THR A 92 31.28 -18.13 2.45
C THR A 92 30.69 -17.22 1.41
N PHE A 93 31.45 -16.83 0.37
CA PHE A 93 30.99 -15.93 -0.66
C PHE A 93 29.97 -16.58 -1.62
N THR A 94 30.12 -17.87 -1.89
CA THR A 94 29.13 -18.61 -2.72
C THR A 94 27.78 -18.67 -2.00
N ARG A 95 27.77 -18.96 -0.71
CA ARG A 95 26.54 -18.92 0.11
C ARG A 95 25.97 -17.51 0.19
N ALA A 96 26.82 -16.50 0.38
CA ALA A 96 26.41 -15.10 0.41
C ALA A 96 25.73 -14.67 -0.90
N ALA A 97 26.28 -15.05 -2.05
CA ALA A 97 25.69 -14.79 -3.35
C ALA A 97 24.29 -15.45 -3.50
N GLY A 98 24.18 -16.73 -3.14
CA GLY A 98 22.89 -17.43 -3.16
C GLY A 98 21.85 -16.83 -2.21
N ASN A 99 22.27 -16.38 -1.04
CA ASN A 99 21.41 -15.69 -0.09
C ASN A 99 20.94 -14.33 -0.62
N LEU A 100 21.82 -13.53 -1.20
CA LEU A 100 21.46 -12.25 -1.82
C LEU A 100 20.49 -12.44 -3.00
N GLU A 101 20.71 -13.47 -3.81
CA GLU A 101 19.78 -13.85 -4.88
C GLU A 101 18.41 -14.20 -4.32
N ALA A 102 18.33 -15.02 -3.27
CA ALA A 102 17.06 -15.39 -2.63
C ALA A 102 16.33 -14.16 -2.03
N VAL A 103 17.07 -13.26 -1.38
CA VAL A 103 16.54 -12.00 -0.84
C VAL A 103 16.04 -11.10 -1.98
N GLY A 104 16.80 -10.98 -3.06
CA GLY A 104 16.45 -10.20 -4.25
C GLY A 104 15.20 -10.76 -4.95
N ASN A 105 15.13 -12.07 -5.15
CA ASN A 105 13.96 -12.74 -5.74
C ASN A 105 12.71 -12.55 -4.87
N THR A 106 12.87 -12.60 -3.55
CA THR A 106 11.79 -12.30 -2.61
C THR A 106 11.31 -10.86 -2.74
N TRP A 107 12.24 -9.90 -2.86
CA TRP A 107 11.89 -8.49 -3.08
C TRP A 107 11.22 -8.28 -4.45
N LEU A 108 11.74 -8.89 -5.51
CA LEU A 108 11.17 -8.79 -6.86
C LEU A 108 9.76 -9.36 -6.96
N SER A 109 9.42 -10.36 -6.14
CA SER A 109 8.05 -10.91 -6.11
C SER A 109 7.02 -9.91 -5.59
N MET A 110 7.43 -8.94 -4.76
CA MET A 110 6.56 -7.90 -4.22
C MET A 110 7.40 -6.63 -3.90
N PRO A 111 7.83 -5.88 -4.90
CA PRO A 111 8.62 -4.67 -4.68
C PRO A 111 7.76 -3.58 -4.03
N THR A 112 8.38 -2.81 -3.14
CA THR A 112 7.76 -1.64 -2.48
C THR A 112 6.33 -1.87 -1.93
N PRO A 113 6.10 -2.91 -1.09
CA PRO A 113 4.74 -3.29 -0.70
C PRO A 113 3.98 -2.18 0.04
N VAL A 114 4.67 -1.40 0.88
CA VAL A 114 4.07 -0.26 1.61
C VAL A 114 3.56 0.81 0.64
N LEU A 115 4.38 1.20 -0.34
CA LEU A 115 3.96 2.20 -1.33
C LEU A 115 2.75 1.71 -2.13
N ARG A 116 2.79 0.46 -2.58
CA ARG A 116 1.66 -0.13 -3.32
C ARG A 116 0.39 -0.19 -2.48
N GLN A 117 0.49 -0.49 -1.18
CA GLN A 117 -0.67 -0.47 -0.29
C GLN A 117 -1.20 0.95 -0.05
N VAL A 118 -0.32 1.94 0.14
CA VAL A 118 -0.73 3.35 0.26
C VAL A 118 -1.47 3.81 -1.00
N LEU A 119 -1.00 3.44 -2.18
CA LEU A 119 -1.69 3.75 -3.43
C LEU A 119 -3.04 3.03 -3.55
N ALA A 120 -3.14 1.76 -3.16
CA ALA A 120 -4.40 1.02 -3.14
C ALA A 120 -5.41 1.64 -2.16
N ASN A 121 -4.94 2.08 -0.98
CA ASN A 121 -5.76 2.82 -0.03
C ASN A 121 -6.24 4.17 -0.62
N GLY A 122 -5.36 4.89 -1.32
CA GLY A 122 -5.71 6.14 -1.99
C GLY A 122 -6.82 5.95 -3.03
N VAL A 123 -6.73 4.89 -3.84
CA VAL A 123 -7.81 4.53 -4.78
C VAL A 123 -9.10 4.21 -4.04
N GLN A 124 -9.04 3.47 -2.94
CA GLN A 124 -10.22 3.14 -2.12
C GLN A 124 -10.86 4.38 -1.52
N TYR A 125 -10.09 5.30 -0.92
CA TYR A 125 -10.63 6.54 -0.37
C TYR A 125 -11.29 7.42 -1.46
N THR A 126 -10.70 7.45 -2.65
CA THR A 126 -11.30 8.15 -3.81
C THR A 126 -12.61 7.47 -4.24
N SER A 127 -12.64 6.13 -4.24
CA SER A 127 -13.84 5.33 -4.52
C SER A 127 -14.96 5.59 -3.51
N GLU A 128 -14.63 5.61 -2.22
CA GLU A 128 -15.60 5.94 -1.17
C GLU A 128 -16.11 7.37 -1.29
N TYR A 129 -15.22 8.33 -1.53
CA TYR A 129 -15.61 9.72 -1.76
C TYR A 129 -16.63 9.85 -2.89
N VAL A 130 -16.33 9.29 -4.06
CA VAL A 130 -17.23 9.29 -5.21
C VAL A 130 -18.51 8.50 -4.92
N GLY A 131 -18.39 7.34 -4.26
CA GLY A 131 -19.51 6.49 -3.90
C GLY A 131 -20.54 7.20 -3.02
N ASN A 132 -20.09 8.00 -2.06
CA ASN A 132 -20.97 8.78 -1.21
C ASN A 132 -21.76 9.85 -2.00
N TYR A 133 -21.16 10.45 -3.04
CA TYR A 133 -21.90 11.33 -3.95
C TYR A 133 -22.89 10.55 -4.84
N GLN A 134 -22.53 9.37 -5.31
CA GLN A 134 -23.42 8.50 -6.07
C GLN A 134 -24.62 8.06 -5.24
N GLU A 135 -24.39 7.71 -3.96
CA GLU A 135 -25.44 7.35 -3.00
C GLU A 135 -26.40 8.55 -2.77
N ALA A 136 -25.86 9.72 -2.45
CA ALA A 136 -26.66 10.94 -2.28
C ALA A 136 -27.46 11.31 -3.54
N ALA A 137 -26.88 11.16 -4.73
CA ALA A 137 -27.58 11.39 -6.00
C ALA A 137 -28.69 10.36 -6.24
N MET A 138 -28.49 9.10 -5.88
CA MET A 138 -29.50 8.06 -5.95
C MET A 138 -30.68 8.36 -5.02
N GLU A 139 -30.37 8.71 -3.77
CA GLU A 139 -31.41 9.09 -2.79
C GLU A 139 -32.17 10.31 -3.24
N ALA A 140 -31.50 11.33 -3.77
CA ALA A 140 -32.16 12.53 -4.30
C ALA A 140 -33.08 12.21 -5.47
N ILE A 141 -32.69 11.38 -6.42
CA ILE A 141 -33.54 10.96 -7.53
C ILE A 141 -34.73 10.17 -7.02
N ASN A 142 -34.52 9.23 -6.11
CA ASN A 142 -35.59 8.44 -5.53
C ASN A 142 -36.61 9.32 -4.76
N TYR A 143 -36.11 10.30 -4.03
CA TYR A 143 -36.94 11.20 -3.26
C TYR A 143 -37.77 12.15 -4.15
N PHE A 144 -37.12 12.90 -5.03
CA PHE A 144 -37.76 13.95 -5.81
C PHE A 144 -38.61 13.42 -6.98
N PHE A 145 -38.22 12.27 -7.56
CA PHE A 145 -38.83 11.72 -8.77
C PHE A 145 -39.51 10.35 -8.53
N ALA A 146 -39.84 10.06 -7.27
CA ALA A 146 -40.63 8.89 -6.91
C ALA A 146 -42.02 8.93 -7.57
N SER A 147 -42.62 7.75 -7.73
CA SER A 147 -44.01 7.66 -8.16
C SER A 147 -44.92 8.36 -7.15
N PRO A 148 -45.95 9.08 -7.58
CA PRO A 148 -46.80 9.88 -6.69
C PRO A 148 -47.47 9.11 -5.54
N GLY A 149 -47.55 7.79 -5.64
CA GLY A 149 -48.08 6.93 -4.58
C GLY A 149 -47.08 6.46 -3.54
N THR A 150 -45.77 6.72 -3.73
CA THR A 150 -44.74 6.32 -2.81
C THR A 150 -44.77 7.22 -1.57
N LYS A 151 -45.14 6.64 -0.42
CA LYS A 151 -45.30 7.39 0.84
C LYS A 151 -43.94 7.96 1.30
N SER A 152 -44.02 9.12 1.93
CA SER A 152 -42.89 9.86 2.50
C SER A 152 -41.93 10.46 1.49
N GLU A 153 -42.17 10.30 0.21
CA GLU A 153 -41.40 10.92 -0.86
C GLU A 153 -41.96 12.28 -1.26
N PHE A 154 -41.20 13.12 -1.92
CA PHE A 154 -41.53 14.51 -2.25
C PHE A 154 -42.88 14.67 -2.92
N PRO A 155 -43.28 13.92 -4.00
CA PRO A 155 -44.57 14.08 -4.64
C PRO A 155 -45.74 13.73 -3.71
N TRP A 156 -45.55 12.70 -2.87
CA TRP A 156 -46.57 12.30 -1.90
C TRP A 156 -46.74 13.37 -0.80
N LEU A 157 -45.65 13.89 -0.24
CA LEU A 157 -45.68 14.93 0.79
C LEU A 157 -46.32 16.20 0.29
N LEU A 158 -46.05 16.61 -0.96
CA LEU A 158 -46.76 17.77 -1.56
C LEU A 158 -48.24 17.53 -1.72
N ASN A 159 -48.66 16.35 -2.18
CA ASN A 159 -50.08 16.00 -2.30
C ASN A 159 -50.74 15.96 -0.93
N GLN A 160 -50.12 15.46 0.11
CA GLN A 160 -50.62 15.51 1.48
C GLN A 160 -50.74 16.96 1.98
N ALA A 161 -49.71 17.79 1.78
CA ALA A 161 -49.74 19.19 2.16
C ALA A 161 -50.94 19.93 1.51
N LEU A 162 -51.16 19.71 0.22
CA LEU A 162 -52.27 20.29 -0.50
C LEU A 162 -53.61 19.76 0.04
N SER A 163 -53.77 18.46 0.26
CA SER A 163 -54.96 17.84 0.80
C SER A 163 -55.31 18.39 2.19
N GLU A 164 -54.33 18.50 3.08
CA GLU A 164 -54.52 19.05 4.42
C GLU A 164 -54.86 20.55 4.38
N TYR A 165 -54.26 21.31 3.47
CA TYR A 165 -54.60 22.71 3.24
C TYR A 165 -56.04 22.88 2.81
N LEU A 166 -56.49 22.11 1.83
CA LEU A 166 -57.87 22.14 1.34
C LEU A 166 -58.89 21.69 2.39
N ALA A 167 -58.47 20.80 3.31
CA ALA A 167 -59.30 20.37 4.47
C ALA A 167 -59.31 21.40 5.61
N GLY A 168 -58.58 22.51 5.52
CA GLY A 168 -58.51 23.54 6.57
C GLY A 168 -57.47 23.21 7.67
N ASN A 169 -56.71 22.15 7.55
CA ASN A 169 -55.69 21.71 8.51
C ASN A 169 -54.36 22.42 8.26
N ILE A 170 -54.34 23.75 8.39
CA ILE A 170 -53.24 24.61 7.96
C ILE A 170 -51.89 24.24 8.62
N THR A 171 -51.91 23.91 9.91
CA THR A 171 -50.71 23.51 10.66
C THR A 171 -50.10 22.21 10.10
N THR A 172 -50.93 21.20 9.84
CA THR A 172 -50.51 19.91 9.28
C THR A 172 -49.97 20.08 7.87
N ALA A 173 -50.66 20.89 7.04
CA ALA A 173 -50.19 21.25 5.70
C ALA A 173 -48.83 21.90 5.73
N GLY A 174 -48.60 22.87 6.62
CA GLY A 174 -47.32 23.52 6.83
C GLY A 174 -46.21 22.52 7.25
N THR A 175 -46.53 21.60 8.15
CA THR A 175 -45.57 20.54 8.57
C THR A 175 -45.18 19.63 7.39
N ARG A 176 -46.14 19.20 6.57
CA ARG A 176 -45.85 18.37 5.38
C ARG A 176 -45.02 19.11 4.34
N LEU A 177 -45.30 20.40 4.14
CA LEU A 177 -44.51 21.23 3.25
C LEU A 177 -43.09 21.42 3.77
N TYR A 178 -42.92 21.66 5.08
CA TYR A 178 -41.59 21.73 5.72
C TYR A 178 -40.81 20.41 5.55
N GLN A 179 -41.44 19.27 5.76
CA GLN A 179 -40.84 17.97 5.51
C GLN A 179 -40.39 17.84 4.06
N ALA A 180 -41.30 18.12 3.11
CA ALA A 180 -41.02 17.98 1.68
C ALA A 180 -39.84 18.84 1.19
N VAL A 181 -39.77 20.10 1.66
CA VAL A 181 -38.86 21.10 1.06
C VAL A 181 -37.58 21.28 1.86
N PHE A 182 -37.60 20.94 3.14
CA PHE A 182 -36.45 21.23 4.01
C PHE A 182 -35.93 20.01 4.78
N ALA A 183 -36.75 19.35 5.60
CA ALA A 183 -36.28 18.35 6.53
C ALA A 183 -35.76 17.10 5.80
N ASP A 184 -36.56 16.51 4.92
CA ASP A 184 -36.21 15.28 4.23
C ASP A 184 -35.11 15.50 3.18
N PRO A 185 -35.13 16.60 2.36
CA PRO A 185 -33.99 16.91 1.48
C PRO A 185 -32.67 17.08 2.19
N LEU A 186 -32.64 17.59 3.43
CA LEU A 186 -31.41 17.69 4.20
C LEU A 186 -30.84 16.33 4.54
N LEU A 187 -31.70 15.33 4.80
CA LEU A 187 -31.26 13.97 5.12
C LEU A 187 -30.64 13.26 3.91
N LEU A 188 -30.97 13.66 2.67
CA LEU A 188 -30.36 13.10 1.46
C LEU A 188 -28.84 13.40 1.36
N LEU A 189 -28.35 14.35 2.15
CA LEU A 189 -26.92 14.69 2.23
C LEU A 189 -26.15 13.82 3.23
N ALA A 190 -26.86 12.99 4.03
CA ALA A 190 -26.22 12.14 5.04
C ALA A 190 -25.09 11.23 4.49
N PRO A 191 -25.19 10.66 3.27
CA PRO A 191 -24.06 9.91 2.70
C PRO A 191 -22.78 10.74 2.59
N LEU A 192 -22.87 12.06 2.37
CA LEU A 192 -21.70 12.94 2.23
C LEU A 192 -20.97 13.14 3.55
N GLU A 193 -21.63 12.96 4.70
CA GLU A 193 -20.99 13.03 6.02
C GLU A 193 -19.95 11.94 6.20
N LYS A 194 -20.10 10.79 5.53
CA LYS A 194 -19.13 9.68 5.53
C LYS A 194 -17.76 10.14 5.02
N ASN A 195 -17.70 11.16 4.16
CA ASN A 195 -16.44 11.71 3.65
C ASN A 195 -15.57 12.33 4.75
N LEU A 196 -16.17 12.77 5.87
CA LEU A 196 -15.44 13.30 7.01
C LEU A 196 -14.63 12.21 7.74
N LEU A 197 -14.95 10.94 7.53
CA LEU A 197 -14.21 9.81 8.12
C LEU A 197 -12.96 9.43 7.33
N LEU A 198 -12.84 9.83 6.06
CA LEU A 198 -11.72 9.45 5.22
C LEU A 198 -10.36 9.91 5.77
N PRO A 199 -10.19 11.17 6.24
CA PRO A 199 -8.96 11.60 6.90
C PRO A 199 -8.67 10.81 8.19
N ALA A 200 -9.69 10.49 8.98
CA ALA A 200 -9.53 9.71 10.21
C ALA A 200 -9.02 8.29 9.90
N ASN A 201 -9.55 7.64 8.87
CA ASN A 201 -9.11 6.34 8.41
C ASN A 201 -7.63 6.38 7.93
N ALA A 202 -7.24 7.43 7.23
CA ALA A 202 -5.85 7.61 6.79
C ALA A 202 -4.89 7.79 7.99
N ILE A 203 -5.29 8.57 9.00
CA ILE A 203 -4.51 8.74 10.24
C ILE A 203 -4.44 7.41 11.01
N GLN A 204 -5.53 6.65 11.07
CA GLN A 204 -5.54 5.33 11.71
C GLN A 204 -4.55 4.37 11.05
N ASN A 205 -4.46 4.37 9.72
CA ASN A 205 -3.49 3.55 9.00
C ASN A 205 -2.05 3.96 9.34
N LEU A 206 -1.76 5.25 9.47
CA LEU A 206 -0.45 5.72 9.92
C LEU A 206 -0.16 5.26 11.37
N ALA A 207 -1.14 5.35 12.27
CA ALA A 207 -1.03 4.86 13.63
C ALA A 207 -0.76 3.35 13.68
N ASN A 208 -1.43 2.56 12.83
CA ASN A 208 -1.21 1.13 12.71
C ASN A 208 0.22 0.80 12.25
N ALA A 209 0.73 1.53 11.22
CA ALA A 209 2.11 1.39 10.77
C ALA A 209 3.11 1.68 11.90
N TYR A 210 2.90 2.79 12.62
CA TYR A 210 3.76 3.17 13.75
C TYR A 210 3.73 2.13 14.87
N THR A 211 2.55 1.66 15.24
CA THR A 211 2.38 0.64 16.28
C THR A 211 3.12 -0.65 15.92
N TYR A 212 3.03 -1.10 14.66
CA TYR A 212 3.78 -2.26 14.19
C TYR A 212 5.29 -2.00 14.23
N LEU A 213 5.77 -0.87 13.74
CA LEU A 213 7.20 -0.54 13.69
C LEU A 213 7.80 -0.40 15.09
N ALA A 214 7.12 0.30 16.00
CA ALA A 214 7.56 0.51 17.37
C ALA A 214 7.47 -0.76 18.25
N GLY A 215 6.59 -1.69 17.90
CA GLY A 215 6.43 -2.99 18.57
C GLY A 215 7.21 -4.09 17.85
N THR A 216 6.51 -4.87 17.05
CA THR A 216 7.04 -6.07 16.38
C THR A 216 8.23 -5.78 15.48
N GLY A 217 8.19 -4.67 14.72
CA GLY A 217 9.30 -4.30 13.83
C GLY A 217 10.59 -4.05 14.59
N LEU A 218 10.52 -3.26 15.65
CA LEU A 218 11.67 -3.00 16.52
C LEU A 218 12.15 -4.26 17.25
N GLN A 219 11.22 -5.11 17.69
CA GLN A 219 11.56 -6.39 18.33
C GLN A 219 12.34 -7.28 17.39
N ILE A 220 11.93 -7.43 16.12
CA ILE A 220 12.66 -8.22 15.13
C ILE A 220 14.13 -7.72 15.01
N VAL A 221 14.33 -6.40 14.94
CA VAL A 221 15.68 -5.83 14.85
C VAL A 221 16.46 -6.04 16.14
N ALA A 222 15.83 -5.88 17.31
CA ALA A 222 16.49 -6.07 18.61
C ALA A 222 16.89 -7.53 18.85
N GLU A 223 16.03 -8.48 18.56
CA GLU A 223 16.32 -9.91 18.61
C GLU A 223 17.46 -10.26 17.67
N TYR A 224 17.49 -9.64 16.50
CA TYR A 224 18.56 -9.81 15.53
C TYR A 224 19.93 -9.40 16.07
N LEU A 225 20.00 -8.27 16.79
CA LEU A 225 21.25 -7.80 17.39
C LEU A 225 21.76 -8.72 18.52
N THR A 226 20.90 -9.51 19.13
CA THR A 226 21.25 -10.41 20.23
C THR A 226 21.48 -11.85 19.79
N THR A 227 20.62 -12.40 18.95
CA THR A 227 20.60 -13.82 18.56
C THR A 227 21.09 -14.07 17.13
N GLY A 228 21.28 -13.01 16.33
CA GLY A 228 21.77 -13.11 14.95
C GLY A 228 23.29 -13.12 14.84
N PRO A 229 23.91 -12.12 14.16
CA PRO A 229 25.34 -12.14 13.85
C PRO A 229 26.27 -12.26 15.05
N VAL A 230 25.91 -11.68 16.20
CA VAL A 230 26.73 -11.72 17.41
C VAL A 230 26.79 -13.14 17.97
N TYR A 231 25.64 -13.79 18.08
CA TYR A 231 25.58 -15.20 18.51
C TYR A 231 26.23 -16.12 17.47
N SER A 232 26.04 -15.86 16.18
CA SER A 232 26.68 -16.61 15.10
C SER A 232 28.21 -16.50 15.14
N ALA A 233 28.76 -15.31 15.44
CA ALA A 233 30.19 -15.11 15.62
C ALA A 233 30.70 -15.87 16.84
N GLU A 234 30.00 -15.83 17.96
CA GLU A 234 30.36 -16.59 19.17
C GLU A 234 30.40 -18.09 18.87
N GLN A 235 29.35 -18.62 18.21
CA GLN A 235 29.27 -20.03 17.82
C GLN A 235 30.45 -20.45 16.91
N ALA A 236 30.82 -19.64 15.92
CA ALA A 236 31.94 -19.92 15.03
C ALA A 236 33.25 -19.96 15.77
N ILE A 237 33.52 -19.01 16.65
CA ILE A 237 34.74 -18.90 17.43
C ILE A 237 34.86 -20.06 18.42
N SER A 238 33.81 -20.32 19.20
CA SER A 238 33.79 -21.35 20.23
C SER A 238 33.94 -22.76 19.62
N THR A 239 33.20 -23.05 18.54
CA THR A 239 33.33 -24.35 17.84
C THR A 239 34.69 -24.53 17.17
N GLY A 240 35.28 -23.45 16.63
CA GLY A 240 36.61 -23.48 16.04
C GLY A 240 37.70 -23.76 17.08
N PHE A 241 37.66 -23.11 18.23
CA PHE A 241 38.56 -23.42 19.35
C PHE A 241 38.34 -24.82 19.91
N GLN A 242 37.11 -25.29 20.01
CA GLN A 242 36.80 -26.66 20.44
C GLN A 242 37.39 -27.68 19.48
N ALA A 243 37.23 -27.49 18.16
CA ALA A 243 37.81 -28.38 17.15
C ALA A 243 39.35 -28.38 17.20
N ALA A 244 39.98 -27.22 17.36
CA ALA A 244 41.42 -27.10 17.51
C ALA A 244 41.94 -27.82 18.77
N SER A 245 41.25 -27.67 19.91
CA SER A 245 41.60 -28.33 21.18
C SER A 245 41.48 -29.85 21.07
N GLN A 246 40.44 -30.35 20.42
CA GLN A 246 40.23 -31.79 20.20
C GLN A 246 41.32 -32.39 19.30
N ALA A 247 41.66 -31.70 18.18
CA ALA A 247 42.76 -32.13 17.32
C ALA A 247 44.11 -32.16 18.06
N TYR A 248 44.40 -31.13 18.85
CA TYR A 248 45.60 -31.08 19.68
C TYR A 248 45.65 -32.23 20.70
N GLY A 249 44.55 -32.49 21.40
CA GLY A 249 44.43 -33.57 22.38
C GLY A 249 44.58 -34.98 21.80
N SER A 250 44.26 -35.15 20.50
CA SER A 250 44.45 -36.40 19.76
C SER A 250 45.88 -36.53 19.13
N GLY A 251 46.72 -35.51 19.30
CA GLY A 251 48.07 -35.47 18.72
C GLY A 251 48.13 -34.96 17.28
N ASP A 252 47.00 -34.52 16.70
CA ASP A 252 46.90 -33.92 15.37
C ASP A 252 47.21 -32.42 15.45
N LEU A 253 48.51 -32.09 15.50
CA LEU A 253 48.99 -30.71 15.55
C LEU A 253 48.62 -29.93 14.30
N LEU A 254 48.62 -30.59 13.13
CA LEU A 254 48.26 -29.96 11.87
C LEU A 254 46.79 -29.62 11.81
N GLY A 255 45.90 -30.54 12.20
CA GLY A 255 44.48 -30.30 12.34
C GLY A 255 44.18 -29.18 13.34
N ALA A 256 44.92 -29.12 14.45
CA ALA A 256 44.77 -28.04 15.43
C ALA A 256 45.08 -26.65 14.83
N VAL A 257 46.21 -26.50 14.13
CA VAL A 257 46.57 -25.26 13.46
C VAL A 257 45.58 -24.90 12.34
N THR A 258 45.16 -25.88 11.53
CA THR A 258 44.18 -25.69 10.45
C THR A 258 42.86 -25.17 11.00
N ASN A 259 42.35 -25.76 12.08
CA ASN A 259 41.12 -25.32 12.71
C ASN A 259 41.23 -23.87 13.23
N LEU A 260 42.36 -23.48 13.83
CA LEU A 260 42.59 -22.11 14.27
C LEU A 260 42.61 -21.12 13.09
N LEU A 261 43.30 -21.47 11.99
CA LEU A 261 43.38 -20.62 10.79
C LEU A 261 42.02 -20.47 10.06
N ASN A 262 41.13 -21.43 10.22
CA ASN A 262 39.80 -21.39 9.62
C ASN A 262 38.80 -20.56 10.44
N ILE A 263 39.06 -20.26 11.72
CA ILE A 263 38.14 -19.49 12.58
C ILE A 263 37.69 -18.19 11.91
N PRO A 264 38.55 -17.32 11.34
CA PRO A 264 38.10 -16.08 10.71
C PRO A 264 37.13 -16.29 9.54
N GLY A 265 37.42 -17.29 8.68
CA GLY A 265 36.54 -17.61 7.53
C GLY A 265 35.19 -18.13 7.96
N VAL A 266 35.15 -19.08 8.92
CA VAL A 266 33.90 -19.61 9.47
C VAL A 266 33.12 -18.54 10.23
N THR A 267 33.81 -17.65 10.96
CA THR A 267 33.17 -16.53 11.63
C THR A 267 32.52 -15.59 10.62
N ALA A 268 33.23 -15.25 9.55
CA ALA A 268 32.65 -14.43 8.48
C ALA A 268 31.46 -15.11 7.82
N ASP A 269 31.52 -16.42 7.57
CA ASP A 269 30.42 -17.18 7.03
C ASP A 269 29.19 -17.13 7.94
N TYR A 270 29.36 -17.40 9.21
CA TYR A 270 28.27 -17.43 10.17
C TYR A 270 27.64 -16.04 10.37
N VAL A 271 28.47 -14.98 10.42
CA VAL A 271 28.00 -13.59 10.51
C VAL A 271 27.22 -13.17 9.26
N LEU A 272 27.70 -13.52 8.08
CA LEU A 272 27.05 -13.16 6.83
C LEU A 272 25.84 -14.04 6.54
N ASN A 273 26.04 -15.36 6.56
CA ASN A 273 25.11 -16.34 6.06
C ASN A 273 24.25 -17.01 7.15
N GLY A 274 24.59 -16.78 8.42
CA GLY A 274 23.91 -17.42 9.55
C GLY A 274 24.26 -18.88 9.74
N VAL A 275 23.72 -19.47 10.81
CA VAL A 275 23.94 -20.86 11.22
C VAL A 275 22.65 -21.65 11.06
N THR A 276 22.59 -22.51 10.04
CA THR A 276 21.40 -23.30 9.72
C THR A 276 20.99 -24.22 10.87
N ALA A 277 21.98 -24.83 11.55
CA ALA A 277 21.74 -25.79 12.64
C ALA A 277 21.04 -25.19 13.86
N THR A 278 21.24 -23.89 14.13
CA THR A 278 20.65 -23.18 15.26
C THR A 278 19.55 -22.19 14.87
N ASN A 279 19.19 -22.12 13.59
CA ASN A 279 18.30 -21.10 13.04
C ASN A 279 18.72 -19.66 13.37
N ALA A 280 20.01 -19.42 13.56
CA ALA A 280 20.54 -18.07 13.77
C ALA A 280 20.75 -17.38 12.41
N GLY A 281 20.02 -16.27 12.17
CA GLY A 281 20.14 -15.51 10.95
C GLY A 281 21.44 -14.73 10.87
N GLY A 282 22.12 -14.75 9.71
CA GLY A 282 23.25 -13.87 9.39
C GLY A 282 22.78 -12.52 8.84
N LEU A 283 23.71 -11.64 8.46
CA LEU A 283 23.38 -10.34 7.91
C LEU A 283 22.54 -10.45 6.62
N ILE A 284 22.83 -11.45 5.78
CA ILE A 284 22.26 -11.65 4.46
C ILE A 284 21.61 -13.01 4.26
N SER A 285 21.36 -13.77 5.32
CA SER A 285 20.64 -15.05 5.21
C SER A 285 19.37 -14.91 4.39
N GLY A 286 19.04 -15.92 3.61
CA GLY A 286 17.81 -16.00 2.83
C GLY A 286 16.55 -15.98 3.71
N PRO A 287 15.38 -15.83 3.11
CA PRO A 287 14.11 -15.82 3.84
C PRO A 287 13.84 -17.20 4.47
N VAL A 288 13.44 -17.22 5.74
CA VAL A 288 13.02 -18.42 6.48
C VAL A 288 11.56 -18.26 6.90
N ALA A 289 10.69 -19.14 6.39
CA ALA A 289 9.25 -19.00 6.55
C ALA A 289 8.76 -19.18 8.00
N LEU A 290 9.38 -20.11 8.75
CA LEU A 290 8.92 -20.47 10.10
C LEU A 290 9.43 -19.53 11.20
N TYR A 291 10.57 -18.88 10.96
CA TYR A 291 11.20 -18.03 11.96
C TYR A 291 11.70 -16.75 11.31
N PRO A 292 10.93 -15.64 11.37
CA PRO A 292 11.31 -14.36 10.76
C PRO A 292 12.68 -13.86 11.23
N TYR A 293 13.05 -14.10 12.49
CA TYR A 293 14.36 -13.76 13.07
C TYR A 293 15.51 -14.65 12.57
N ALA A 294 15.21 -15.83 12.01
CA ALA A 294 16.22 -16.68 11.36
C ALA A 294 16.51 -16.23 9.91
N SER A 295 15.65 -15.39 9.35
CA SER A 295 15.93 -14.70 8.07
C SER A 295 17.01 -13.64 8.30
N GLY A 296 17.81 -13.33 7.28
CA GLY A 296 18.84 -12.30 7.40
C GLY A 296 18.30 -10.91 7.72
N LEU A 297 19.14 -10.07 8.34
CA LEU A 297 18.79 -8.68 8.65
C LEU A 297 18.34 -7.94 7.40
N LEU A 298 19.07 -8.10 6.30
CA LEU A 298 18.72 -7.49 5.02
C LEU A 298 17.33 -7.93 4.56
N ASN A 299 17.03 -9.24 4.61
CA ASN A 299 15.70 -9.74 4.25
C ASN A 299 14.62 -9.19 5.18
N SER A 300 14.90 -9.08 6.47
CA SER A 300 13.94 -8.53 7.44
C SER A 300 13.61 -7.07 7.15
N LEU A 301 14.63 -6.25 6.83
CA LEU A 301 14.46 -4.82 6.58
C LEU A 301 13.79 -4.51 5.24
N ILE A 302 14.09 -5.26 4.17
CA ILE A 302 13.57 -4.94 2.83
C ILE A 302 12.35 -5.77 2.41
N ASN A 303 12.13 -6.93 3.03
CA ASN A 303 11.02 -7.82 2.70
C ASN A 303 10.04 -8.00 3.85
N THR A 304 10.47 -8.54 5.00
CA THR A 304 9.56 -8.97 6.07
C THR A 304 8.83 -7.80 6.71
N ILE A 305 9.56 -6.81 7.22
CA ILE A 305 8.99 -5.63 7.89
C ILE A 305 8.12 -4.81 6.93
N PRO A 306 8.57 -4.45 5.71
CA PRO A 306 7.73 -3.70 4.79
C PRO A 306 6.45 -4.43 4.37
N ARG A 307 6.49 -5.74 4.18
CA ARG A 307 5.28 -6.53 3.87
C ARG A 307 4.29 -6.54 5.04
N ALA A 308 4.79 -6.72 6.25
CA ALA A 308 3.95 -6.69 7.43
C ALA A 308 3.34 -5.31 7.65
N VAL A 309 4.12 -4.22 7.52
CA VAL A 309 3.59 -2.85 7.57
C VAL A 309 2.50 -2.66 6.51
N ALA A 310 2.74 -3.09 5.27
CA ALA A 310 1.72 -3.01 4.22
C ALA A 310 0.43 -3.73 4.60
N GLY A 311 0.53 -4.87 5.28
CA GLY A 311 -0.63 -5.60 5.78
C GLY A 311 -1.39 -4.87 6.89
N THR A 312 -0.69 -4.12 7.76
CA THR A 312 -1.32 -3.40 8.88
C THR A 312 -2.02 -2.10 8.47
N ILE A 313 -1.67 -1.53 7.32
CA ILE A 313 -2.22 -0.25 6.84
C ILE A 313 -3.32 -0.42 5.81
N VAL A 314 -3.86 -1.61 5.59
CA VAL A 314 -4.95 -1.82 4.64
C VAL A 314 -6.19 -1.04 5.09
N ALA A 315 -6.64 -0.09 4.27
CA ALA A 315 -7.86 0.65 4.54
C ALA A 315 -9.10 -0.26 4.40
N PRO A 316 -10.19 0.01 5.13
CA PRO A 316 -11.44 -0.71 4.95
C PRO A 316 -11.85 -0.73 3.47
N GLY A 317 -12.16 -1.89 2.92
CA GLY A 317 -12.54 -2.06 1.51
C GLY A 317 -11.39 -2.00 0.49
N ALA A 318 -10.18 -1.58 0.87
CA ALA A 318 -9.04 -1.52 -0.05
C ALA A 318 -8.55 -2.91 -0.45
N GLN A 319 -7.94 -2.99 -1.63
CA GLN A 319 -7.26 -4.21 -2.08
C GLN A 319 -6.04 -4.50 -1.20
N PRO A 320 -5.99 -5.67 -0.50
CA PRO A 320 -4.85 -6.03 0.33
C PRO A 320 -3.70 -6.53 -0.55
N ILE A 321 -2.72 -5.69 -0.82
CA ILE A 321 -1.59 -6.01 -1.72
C ILE A 321 -0.82 -7.25 -1.25
N THR A 322 -0.62 -7.38 0.06
CA THR A 322 0.07 -8.56 0.64
C THR A 322 -0.82 -9.79 0.74
N GLY A 323 -2.14 -9.63 0.58
CA GLY A 323 -3.14 -10.71 0.57
C GLY A 323 -3.57 -11.15 -0.83
N GLY A 324 -2.82 -10.82 -1.87
CA GLY A 324 -3.12 -11.21 -3.26
C GLY A 324 -3.93 -10.17 -4.04
N GLY A 325 -4.28 -9.04 -3.43
CA GLY A 325 -4.87 -7.90 -4.13
C GLY A 325 -3.87 -7.21 -5.05
N SER A 326 -4.35 -6.38 -5.97
CA SER A 326 -3.50 -5.61 -6.86
C SER A 326 -3.98 -4.18 -7.05
N LEU A 327 -3.03 -3.28 -7.33
CA LEU A 327 -3.35 -1.89 -7.68
C LEU A 327 -4.16 -1.82 -8.98
N ALA A 328 -3.89 -2.72 -9.93
CA ALA A 328 -4.66 -2.80 -11.18
C ALA A 328 -6.14 -3.13 -10.91
N SER A 329 -6.41 -4.11 -10.04
CA SER A 329 -7.79 -4.45 -9.64
C SER A 329 -8.48 -3.31 -8.91
N ALA A 330 -7.75 -2.58 -8.05
CA ALA A 330 -8.29 -1.39 -7.36
C ALA A 330 -8.70 -0.32 -8.38
N LEU A 331 -7.83 0.02 -9.32
CA LEU A 331 -8.10 1.00 -10.38
C LEU A 331 -9.24 0.56 -11.30
N GLN A 332 -9.29 -0.72 -11.68
CA GLN A 332 -10.37 -1.27 -12.49
C GLN A 332 -11.72 -1.16 -11.75
N GLY A 333 -11.76 -1.50 -10.47
CA GLY A 333 -12.97 -1.35 -9.63
C GLY A 333 -13.44 0.10 -9.58
N PHE A 334 -12.53 1.03 -9.34
CA PHE A 334 -12.85 2.46 -9.34
C PHE A 334 -13.34 2.97 -10.71
N THR A 335 -12.69 2.55 -11.80
CA THR A 335 -13.13 2.91 -13.16
C THR A 335 -14.54 2.39 -13.44
N ASN A 336 -14.84 1.15 -13.08
CA ASN A 336 -16.17 0.57 -13.21
C ASN A 336 -17.21 1.35 -12.39
N GLN A 337 -16.85 1.77 -11.19
CA GLN A 337 -17.71 2.61 -10.35
C GLN A 337 -17.98 3.97 -11.00
N LEU A 338 -16.97 4.64 -11.55
CA LEU A 338 -17.14 5.92 -12.24
C LEU A 338 -18.10 5.83 -13.43
N VAL A 339 -18.05 4.71 -14.18
CA VAL A 339 -18.87 4.51 -15.36
C VAL A 339 -20.29 4.07 -15.01
N ASN A 340 -20.43 3.16 -14.06
CA ASN A 340 -21.69 2.45 -13.82
C ASN A 340 -22.35 2.79 -12.47
N GLY A 341 -21.67 3.51 -11.59
CA GLY A 341 -22.16 3.77 -10.22
C GLY A 341 -23.16 4.93 -10.12
N TRP A 342 -23.30 5.73 -11.17
CA TRP A 342 -24.25 6.85 -11.15
C TRP A 342 -25.68 6.38 -11.40
N PRO A 343 -26.65 6.99 -10.70
CA PRO A 343 -28.06 6.66 -10.91
C PRO A 343 -28.51 7.01 -12.33
N SER A 344 -29.47 6.25 -12.83
CA SER A 344 -30.13 6.56 -14.09
C SER A 344 -30.91 7.87 -13.98
N LEU A 345 -30.72 8.76 -14.95
CA LEU A 345 -31.52 10.00 -15.06
C LEU A 345 -32.88 9.77 -15.75
N THR A 346 -33.22 8.55 -16.14
CA THR A 346 -34.50 8.21 -16.77
C THR A 346 -35.72 8.68 -15.97
N PRO A 347 -35.78 8.51 -14.62
CA PRO A 347 -36.89 9.02 -13.82
C PRO A 347 -37.03 10.55 -13.91
N VAL A 348 -35.91 11.27 -13.92
CA VAL A 348 -35.85 12.72 -14.06
C VAL A 348 -36.39 13.13 -15.43
N ILE A 349 -35.91 12.53 -16.50
CA ILE A 349 -36.30 12.81 -17.88
C ILE A 349 -37.80 12.50 -18.08
N ASN A 350 -38.27 11.37 -17.59
CA ASN A 350 -39.68 10.98 -17.70
C ASN A 350 -40.60 11.91 -16.93
N SER A 351 -40.19 12.33 -15.71
CA SER A 351 -40.96 13.25 -14.90
C SER A 351 -41.05 14.64 -15.54
N VAL A 352 -39.92 15.18 -15.99
CA VAL A 352 -39.87 16.48 -16.67
C VAL A 352 -40.63 16.42 -18.01
N GLY A 353 -40.41 15.37 -18.80
CA GLY A 353 -41.15 15.16 -20.06
C GLY A 353 -42.65 14.98 -19.87
N GLY A 354 -43.05 14.18 -18.86
CA GLY A 354 -44.45 13.98 -18.51
C GLY A 354 -45.13 15.25 -18.00
N GLN A 355 -44.43 16.02 -17.15
CA GLN A 355 -44.97 17.31 -16.65
C GLN A 355 -45.04 18.35 -17.75
N LEU A 356 -44.04 18.43 -18.64
CA LEU A 356 -44.09 19.33 -19.79
C LEU A 356 -45.24 18.96 -20.74
N THR A 357 -45.43 17.67 -21.01
CA THR A 357 -46.54 17.19 -21.82
C THR A 357 -47.89 17.48 -21.15
N ALA A 358 -48.04 17.25 -19.85
CA ALA A 358 -49.23 17.56 -19.09
C ALA A 358 -49.50 19.08 -19.04
N LEU A 359 -48.46 19.91 -18.88
CA LEU A 359 -48.60 21.37 -18.98
C LEU A 359 -49.07 21.80 -20.37
N LEU A 360 -48.47 21.27 -21.42
CA LEU A 360 -48.85 21.59 -22.80
C LEU A 360 -50.28 21.13 -23.15
N GLN A 361 -50.72 19.98 -22.63
CA GLN A 361 -52.09 19.48 -22.84
C GLN A 361 -53.12 20.21 -21.98
N ASN A 362 -52.74 20.73 -20.81
CA ASN A 362 -53.66 21.41 -19.91
C ASN A 362 -53.61 22.95 -19.99
N ILE A 363 -52.75 23.52 -20.83
CA ILE A 363 -52.74 24.98 -21.06
C ILE A 363 -54.11 25.56 -21.34
N PRO A 364 -54.99 24.96 -22.18
CA PRO A 364 -56.34 25.51 -22.43
C PRO A 364 -57.24 25.49 -21.19
N SER A 365 -57.07 24.53 -20.27
CA SER A 365 -57.87 24.42 -19.05
C SER A 365 -57.31 25.20 -17.85
N LEU A 366 -55.98 25.42 -17.80
CA LEU A 366 -55.30 26.20 -16.75
C LEU A 366 -55.52 27.71 -16.91
N VAL A 367 -55.66 28.19 -18.14
CA VAL A 367 -55.92 29.60 -18.43
C VAL A 367 -57.30 30.06 -17.89
N SER A 368 -58.24 29.12 -17.66
CA SER A 368 -59.58 29.45 -17.22
C SER A 368 -59.80 29.38 -15.70
N ASN A 369 -58.94 28.73 -14.88
CA ASN A 369 -59.36 28.37 -13.53
C ASN A 369 -58.30 28.44 -12.39
N LEU A 370 -57.15 29.04 -12.55
CA LEU A 370 -56.17 29.14 -11.43
C LEU A 370 -55.61 30.55 -11.21
N PRO A 371 -55.55 31.02 -9.95
CA PRO A 371 -54.81 32.24 -9.60
C PRO A 371 -53.33 32.04 -9.98
N SER A 372 -52.79 32.99 -10.72
CA SER A 372 -51.43 32.98 -11.30
C SER A 372 -50.27 32.77 -10.31
N ILE A 373 -50.55 32.81 -9.03
CA ILE A 373 -49.55 32.67 -7.96
C ILE A 373 -49.10 31.21 -7.75
N VAL A 374 -49.99 30.22 -7.94
CA VAL A 374 -49.66 28.80 -7.68
C VAL A 374 -48.84 28.20 -8.82
N SER A 375 -49.11 28.59 -10.08
CA SER A 375 -48.39 28.08 -11.24
C SER A 375 -46.91 28.53 -11.28
N ASN A 376 -46.67 29.78 -10.84
CA ASN A 376 -45.31 30.30 -10.80
C ASN A 376 -44.44 29.67 -9.68
N ALA A 377 -45.03 29.36 -8.52
CA ALA A 377 -44.31 28.75 -7.41
C ALA A 377 -43.88 27.31 -7.74
N ALA A 378 -44.76 26.49 -8.34
CA ALA A 378 -44.43 25.12 -8.70
C ALA A 378 -43.38 25.04 -9.83
N ALA A 379 -43.50 25.87 -10.86
CA ALA A 379 -42.54 25.95 -11.94
C ALA A 379 -41.14 26.44 -11.48
N THR A 380 -41.12 27.42 -10.57
CA THR A 380 -39.86 27.93 -9.99
C THR A 380 -39.19 26.91 -9.09
N MET A 381 -39.95 26.14 -8.31
CA MET A 381 -39.41 25.07 -7.46
C MET A 381 -38.85 23.91 -8.29
N THR A 382 -39.55 23.47 -9.33
CA THR A 382 -39.09 22.39 -10.22
C THR A 382 -37.82 22.82 -10.99
N GLY A 383 -37.79 24.06 -11.47
CA GLY A 383 -36.58 24.64 -12.10
C GLY A 383 -35.40 24.77 -11.14
N SER A 384 -35.64 25.16 -9.90
CA SER A 384 -34.61 25.30 -8.87
C SER A 384 -34.04 23.96 -8.45
N ILE A 385 -34.87 22.92 -8.35
CA ILE A 385 -34.39 21.53 -8.04
C ILE A 385 -33.63 20.97 -9.21
N GLY A 386 -34.11 21.14 -10.44
CA GLY A 386 -33.35 20.72 -11.64
C GLY A 386 -32.00 21.45 -11.78
N PHE A 387 -31.95 22.75 -11.45
CA PHE A 387 -30.73 23.54 -11.44
C PHE A 387 -29.80 23.11 -10.32
N PHE A 388 -30.30 22.75 -9.13
CA PHE A 388 -29.52 22.24 -8.02
C PHE A 388 -28.89 20.89 -8.35
N ILE A 389 -29.65 19.95 -8.93
CA ILE A 389 -29.15 18.66 -9.38
C ILE A 389 -28.11 18.84 -10.51
N ALA A 390 -28.40 19.70 -11.50
CA ALA A 390 -27.46 20.02 -12.57
C ALA A 390 -26.17 20.72 -12.05
N SER A 391 -26.28 21.52 -11.00
CA SER A 391 -25.13 22.16 -10.33
C SER A 391 -24.31 21.16 -9.54
N LEU A 392 -24.92 20.19 -8.86
CA LEU A 392 -24.24 19.07 -8.21
C LEU A 392 -23.49 18.19 -9.24
N LEU A 393 -24.13 17.91 -10.38
CA LEU A 393 -23.51 17.14 -11.47
C LEU A 393 -22.39 17.90 -12.19
N ARG A 394 -22.36 19.26 -12.14
CA ARG A 394 -21.27 20.09 -12.68
C ARG A 394 -20.10 20.27 -11.72
N LEU A 395 -20.29 20.00 -10.44
CA LEU A 395 -19.23 20.03 -9.43
C LEU A 395 -18.43 18.71 -9.38
N LEU A 396 -18.92 17.70 -10.08
CA LEU A 396 -18.26 16.42 -10.35
C LEU A 396 -17.54 16.46 -11.70
#